data_0ae4b4a4a4c56a98e08e3147836be102
#
_entry.id   0ae4b4a4a4c56a98e08e3147836be102
#
_cell.length_a   1.000
_cell.length_b   1.000
_cell.length_c   1.000
_cell.angle_alpha   90.00
_cell.angle_beta   90.00
_cell.angle_gamma   90.00
#
_symmetry.space_group_name_H-M   'P 1'
#
loop_
_entity.id
_entity.type
_entity.pdbx_description
1 polymer ?
#
loop_
_entity_poly.entity_id
_entity_poly.type
_entity_poly.pdbx_seq_one_letter_code
_entity_poly.pdbx_strand_id
1 'polypeptide(L)'
;GRNDKGGMSQLTFFNGDRFYTLNTVTSAASELYMLRLGANDPDFNLRPSTAFLVREPAAKDHTFVTVIETHGHYDILKETSKDLKPLCKDVRIVSDDAAKTVVEVAYGDYVLTLTVDHKDASKTGYAVLKK
;
A
#
# COMPACT_ATOMS: atom_id res chain seq x y z
N GLY A 1 -3.50 13.12 -8.47
CA GLY A 1 -4.94 12.92 -8.31
C GLY A 1 -5.40 13.03 -6.87
N ARG A 2 -6.67 13.26 -6.66
CA ARG A 2 -7.29 13.33 -5.34
C ARG A 2 -8.31 12.21 -5.21
N ASN A 3 -8.37 11.56 -4.05
CA ASN A 3 -9.42 10.61 -3.71
C ASN A 3 -10.50 11.31 -2.86
N ASP A 4 -11.48 11.91 -3.51
CA ASP A 4 -12.50 12.76 -2.85
C ASP A 4 -13.37 12.02 -1.82
N LYS A 5 -13.35 10.69 -1.81
CA LYS A 5 -14.11 9.88 -0.85
C LYS A 5 -13.28 9.36 0.31
N GLY A 6 -11.95 9.43 0.20
CA GLY A 6 -11.07 8.71 1.12
C GLY A 6 -11.18 7.19 0.98
N GLY A 7 -10.73 6.46 2.00
CA GLY A 7 -10.79 5.00 2.03
C GLY A 7 -9.46 4.36 1.68
N MET A 8 -9.40 3.57 0.62
CA MET A 8 -8.19 2.88 0.18
C MET A 8 -7.89 3.20 -1.28
N SER A 9 -6.63 3.51 -1.57
CA SER A 9 -6.09 3.62 -2.92
C SER A 9 -5.28 2.39 -3.26
N GLN A 10 -5.49 1.85 -4.46
CA GLN A 10 -4.73 0.71 -4.98
C GLN A 10 -3.89 1.14 -6.17
N LEU A 11 -2.64 0.76 -6.14
CA LEU A 11 -1.71 0.92 -7.23
C LEU A 11 -1.03 -0.40 -7.54
N THR A 12 -1.20 -0.89 -8.75
CA THR A 12 -0.55 -2.12 -9.19
C THR A 12 0.55 -1.81 -10.18
N PHE A 13 1.70 -2.42 -10.01
CA PHE A 13 2.81 -2.37 -10.95
C PHE A 13 3.43 -3.75 -11.15
N PHE A 14 4.16 -3.89 -12.23
CA PHE A 14 4.85 -5.12 -12.60
C PHE A 14 6.35 -4.95 -12.40
N ASN A 15 6.98 -5.96 -11.78
CA ASN A 15 8.43 -5.99 -11.61
C ASN A 15 8.93 -7.44 -11.68
N GLY A 16 9.90 -7.68 -12.56
CA GLY A 16 10.38 -9.02 -12.84
C GLY A 16 9.31 -9.88 -13.53
N ASP A 17 8.80 -10.88 -12.84
CA ASP A 17 7.74 -11.79 -13.29
C ASP A 17 6.48 -11.72 -12.42
N ARG A 18 6.40 -10.75 -11.50
CA ARG A 18 5.35 -10.60 -10.50
C ARG A 18 4.65 -9.25 -10.57
N PHE A 19 3.39 -9.25 -10.17
CA PHE A 19 2.62 -8.05 -9.91
C PHE A 19 2.67 -7.70 -8.44
N TYR A 20 2.75 -6.41 -8.16
CA TYR A 20 2.73 -5.85 -6.81
C TYR A 20 1.62 -4.84 -6.72
N THR A 21 0.81 -4.92 -5.69
CA THR A 21 -0.22 -3.93 -5.41
C THR A 21 0.07 -3.25 -4.08
N LEU A 22 0.15 -1.93 -4.12
CA LEU A 22 0.19 -1.07 -2.95
C LEU A 22 -1.24 -0.69 -2.58
N ASN A 23 -1.68 -1.10 -1.40
CA ASN A 23 -2.98 -0.79 -0.84
C ASN A 23 -2.76 0.24 0.27
N THR A 24 -3.03 1.50 0.00
CA THR A 24 -2.73 2.61 0.92
C THR A 24 -4.02 3.22 1.44
N VAL A 25 -4.11 3.38 2.76
CA VAL A 25 -5.21 4.10 3.40
C VAL A 25 -5.11 5.58 3.02
N THR A 26 -6.22 6.16 2.62
CA THR A 26 -6.32 7.56 2.20
C THR A 26 -7.53 8.24 2.83
N SER A 27 -7.41 9.54 3.10
CA SER A 27 -8.50 10.42 3.47
C SER A 27 -9.10 11.12 2.25
N ALA A 28 -10.19 11.85 2.43
CA ALA A 28 -10.71 12.74 1.39
C ALA A 28 -9.77 13.91 1.04
N ALA A 29 -8.82 14.24 1.93
CA ALA A 29 -7.82 15.28 1.72
C ALA A 29 -6.56 14.75 1.03
N SER A 30 -6.35 13.43 1.00
CA SER A 30 -5.14 12.82 0.44
C SER A 30 -4.95 13.16 -1.03
N GLU A 31 -3.73 13.48 -1.37
CA GLU A 31 -3.28 13.75 -2.73
C GLU A 31 -2.33 12.64 -3.18
N LEU A 32 -2.59 12.09 -4.37
CA LEU A 32 -1.82 11.00 -4.95
C LEU A 32 -1.05 11.51 -6.18
N TYR A 33 0.25 11.30 -6.20
CA TYR A 33 1.12 11.72 -7.30
C TYR A 33 1.90 10.53 -7.85
N MET A 34 1.97 10.47 -9.17
CA MET A 34 2.92 9.62 -9.87
C MET A 34 4.01 10.51 -10.45
N LEU A 35 5.24 10.29 -10.02
CA LEU A 35 6.40 11.08 -10.39
C LEU A 35 7.34 10.24 -11.25
N ARG A 36 8.00 10.88 -12.19
CA ARG A 36 9.14 10.31 -12.89
C ARG A 36 10.41 10.97 -12.35
N LEU A 37 11.23 10.20 -11.68
CA LEU A 37 12.52 10.65 -11.18
C LEU A 37 13.58 10.25 -12.22
N GLY A 38 14.24 11.22 -12.81
CA GLY A 38 15.41 10.99 -13.65
C GLY A 38 16.60 10.62 -12.76
N ALA A 39 17.26 9.49 -13.04
CA ALA A 39 18.59 9.28 -12.52
C ALA A 39 19.54 10.22 -13.29
N ASN A 40 20.20 11.12 -12.59
CA ASN A 40 21.26 11.92 -13.16
C ASN A 40 22.53 11.06 -13.19
N ASP A 41 22.55 10.10 -14.10
CA ASP A 41 23.71 9.26 -14.37
C ASP A 41 24.69 10.08 -15.20
N PRO A 42 26.00 10.11 -14.86
CA PRO A 42 27.02 10.82 -15.65
C PRO A 42 27.09 10.34 -17.10
N ASP A 43 26.59 9.17 -17.43
CA ASP A 43 26.54 8.63 -18.80
C ASP A 43 25.25 8.98 -19.55
N PHE A 44 24.47 9.96 -19.08
CA PHE A 44 23.19 10.38 -19.68
C PHE A 44 22.18 9.25 -19.82
N ASN A 45 22.25 8.21 -19.02
CA ASN A 45 21.31 7.11 -19.01
C ASN A 45 20.00 7.56 -18.34
N LEU A 46 19.16 8.21 -19.12
CA LEU A 46 17.83 8.67 -18.72
C LEU A 46 16.90 7.46 -18.51
N ARG A 47 17.12 6.71 -17.43
CA ARG A 47 16.17 5.72 -16.95
C ARG A 47 15.23 6.40 -15.94
N PRO A 48 14.04 6.86 -16.38
CA PRO A 48 13.10 7.45 -15.45
C PRO A 48 12.57 6.35 -14.53
N SER A 49 12.89 6.44 -13.25
CA SER A 49 12.26 5.63 -12.23
C SER A 49 10.91 6.23 -11.88
N THR A 50 9.89 5.40 -11.81
CA THR A 50 8.57 5.83 -11.34
C THR A 50 8.54 5.83 -9.83
N ALA A 51 8.12 6.93 -9.22
CA ALA A 51 7.87 7.05 -7.80
C ALA A 51 6.40 7.39 -7.53
N PHE A 52 5.87 6.87 -6.46
CA PHE A 52 4.52 7.16 -5.98
C PHE A 52 4.61 7.92 -4.68
N LEU A 53 3.90 9.03 -4.61
CA LEU A 53 3.84 9.88 -3.45
C LEU A 53 2.40 9.99 -2.98
N VAL A 54 2.18 9.74 -1.71
CA VAL A 54 0.94 10.05 -1.00
C VAL A 54 1.22 11.25 -0.10
N ARG A 55 0.46 12.31 -0.26
CA ARG A 55 0.56 13.51 0.54
C ARG A 55 -0.73 13.75 1.30
N GLU A 56 -0.61 14.04 2.58
CA GLU A 56 -1.72 14.48 3.42
C GLU A 56 -1.52 15.96 3.76
N PRO A 57 -2.22 16.87 3.04
CA PRO A 57 -2.02 18.30 3.22
C PRO A 57 -2.59 18.77 4.56
N ALA A 58 -1.93 19.78 5.16
CA ALA A 58 -2.35 20.44 6.41
C ALA A 58 -2.45 19.53 7.66
N ALA A 59 -1.89 18.33 7.62
CA ALA A 59 -1.77 17.48 8.80
C ALA A 59 -0.52 17.87 9.60
N LYS A 60 -0.64 17.96 10.93
CA LYS A 60 0.51 18.06 11.84
C LYS A 60 1.11 16.68 12.09
N ASP A 61 0.23 15.71 12.30
CA ASP A 61 0.56 14.33 12.53
C ASP A 61 -0.32 13.46 11.62
N HIS A 62 0.23 12.42 11.04
CA HIS A 62 -0.51 11.48 10.21
C HIS A 62 0.12 10.10 10.21
N THR A 63 -0.70 9.08 10.36
CA THR A 63 -0.29 7.68 10.27
C THR A 63 -0.51 7.17 8.86
N PHE A 64 0.57 6.91 8.13
CA PHE A 64 0.50 6.26 6.82
C PHE A 64 0.48 4.75 6.98
N VAL A 65 -0.52 4.11 6.36
CA VAL A 65 -0.64 2.67 6.33
C VAL A 65 -0.68 2.20 4.89
N THR A 66 0.26 1.34 4.52
CA THR A 66 0.32 0.72 3.20
C THR A 66 0.57 -0.78 3.35
N VAL A 67 -0.26 -1.57 2.71
CA VAL A 67 -0.07 -3.02 2.56
C VAL A 67 0.45 -3.29 1.16
N ILE A 68 1.59 -3.95 1.08
CA ILE A 68 2.19 -4.38 -0.20
C ILE A 68 1.84 -5.85 -0.40
N GLU A 69 1.12 -6.13 -1.45
CA GLU A 69 0.77 -7.49 -1.86
C GLU A 69 1.55 -7.87 -3.11
N THR A 70 2.22 -9.02 -3.07
CA THR A 70 2.78 -9.66 -4.25
C THR A 70 1.78 -10.69 -4.75
N HIS A 71 1.38 -10.58 -6.01
CA HIS A 71 0.42 -11.49 -6.60
C HIS A 71 0.70 -11.72 -8.09
N GLY A 72 0.02 -12.70 -8.64
CA GLY A 72 0.09 -13.02 -10.05
C GLY A 72 1.48 -13.43 -10.53
N HIS A 73 1.52 -13.85 -11.76
CA HIS A 73 2.74 -14.28 -12.45
C HIS A 73 2.58 -14.04 -13.96
N TYR A 74 3.64 -13.57 -14.59
CA TYR A 74 3.75 -13.46 -16.04
C TYR A 74 4.76 -14.48 -16.56
N ASP A 75 4.29 -15.39 -17.40
CA ASP A 75 5.12 -16.37 -18.10
C ASP A 75 5.54 -15.76 -19.45
N ILE A 76 6.78 -15.34 -19.57
CA ILE A 76 7.32 -14.70 -20.76
C ILE A 76 7.38 -15.65 -21.96
N LEU A 77 7.53 -16.96 -21.73
CA LEU A 77 7.61 -17.94 -22.80
C LEU A 77 6.24 -18.24 -23.42
N LYS A 78 5.20 -18.17 -22.62
CA LYS A 78 3.81 -18.41 -23.02
C LYS A 78 3.04 -17.12 -23.29
N GLU A 79 3.64 -15.96 -22.95
CA GLU A 79 2.97 -14.65 -23.00
C GLU A 79 1.62 -14.63 -22.27
N THR A 80 1.55 -15.34 -21.13
CA THR A 80 0.33 -15.47 -20.33
C THR A 80 0.50 -14.96 -18.94
N SER A 81 -0.56 -14.39 -18.39
CA SER A 81 -0.62 -13.92 -17.00
C SER A 81 -1.66 -14.72 -16.22
N LYS A 82 -1.36 -14.97 -14.94
CA LYS A 82 -2.26 -15.63 -13.99
C LYS A 82 -2.40 -14.80 -12.73
N ASP A 83 -3.52 -14.96 -12.02
CA ASP A 83 -3.79 -14.38 -10.70
C ASP A 83 -3.54 -12.86 -10.65
N LEU A 84 -4.03 -12.15 -11.66
CA LEU A 84 -3.80 -10.71 -11.84
C LEU A 84 -4.51 -9.83 -10.82
N LYS A 85 -5.53 -10.36 -10.13
CA LYS A 85 -6.29 -9.59 -9.15
C LYS A 85 -5.69 -9.76 -7.76
N PRO A 86 -5.44 -8.65 -7.04
CA PRO A 86 -5.02 -8.73 -5.65
C PRO A 86 -6.14 -9.33 -4.78
N LEU A 87 -5.74 -10.01 -3.71
CA LEU A 87 -6.65 -10.58 -2.71
C LEU A 87 -7.01 -9.57 -1.62
N CYS A 88 -6.21 -8.52 -1.46
CA CYS A 88 -6.48 -7.43 -0.53
C CYS A 88 -7.70 -6.64 -1.02
N LYS A 89 -8.79 -6.71 -0.24
CA LYS A 89 -10.07 -6.08 -0.57
C LYS A 89 -10.24 -4.72 0.11
N ASP A 90 -9.64 -4.57 1.28
CA ASP A 90 -9.74 -3.34 2.08
C ASP A 90 -8.60 -3.25 3.08
N VAL A 91 -8.14 -2.03 3.35
CA VAL A 91 -7.22 -1.67 4.42
C VAL A 91 -7.76 -0.43 5.10
N ARG A 92 -7.92 -0.48 6.42
CA ARG A 92 -8.44 0.66 7.17
C ARG A 92 -7.78 0.82 8.53
N ILE A 93 -7.66 2.04 8.98
CA ILE A 93 -7.32 2.35 10.37
C ILE A 93 -8.61 2.32 11.17
N VAL A 94 -8.69 1.40 12.14
CA VAL A 94 -9.85 1.24 13.02
C VAL A 94 -9.79 2.22 14.18
N SER A 95 -8.59 2.41 14.74
CA SER A 95 -8.30 3.43 15.74
C SER A 95 -6.86 3.87 15.64
N ASP A 96 -6.61 5.12 15.93
CA ASP A 96 -5.28 5.72 16.00
C ASP A 96 -5.28 6.78 17.10
N ASP A 97 -4.59 6.49 18.19
CA ASP A 97 -4.51 7.35 19.36
C ASP A 97 -3.08 7.39 19.93
N ALA A 98 -2.86 8.15 20.99
CA ALA A 98 -1.53 8.29 21.59
C ALA A 98 -0.97 6.99 22.21
N ALA A 99 -1.78 5.96 22.37
CA ALA A 99 -1.35 4.68 22.95
C ALA A 99 -1.10 3.63 21.87
N LYS A 100 -1.94 3.58 20.84
CA LYS A 100 -1.88 2.52 19.84
C LYS A 100 -2.54 2.92 18.52
N THR A 101 -2.09 2.27 17.44
CA THR A 101 -2.78 2.22 16.15
C THR A 101 -3.30 0.82 15.91
N VAL A 102 -4.56 0.70 15.47
CA VAL A 102 -5.18 -0.57 15.09
C VAL A 102 -5.56 -0.50 13.62
N VAL A 103 -5.07 -1.45 12.85
CA VAL A 103 -5.30 -1.57 11.41
C VAL A 103 -6.01 -2.89 11.11
N GLU A 104 -7.03 -2.85 10.29
CA GLU A 104 -7.65 -4.05 9.72
C GLU A 104 -7.35 -4.16 8.23
N VAL A 105 -7.04 -5.39 7.80
CA VAL A 105 -6.82 -5.76 6.40
C VAL A 105 -7.78 -6.89 6.04
N ALA A 106 -8.67 -6.66 5.09
CA ALA A 106 -9.50 -7.70 4.51
C ALA A 106 -8.76 -8.37 3.35
N TYR A 107 -8.35 -9.61 3.52
CA TYR A 107 -7.54 -10.36 2.56
C TYR A 107 -8.17 -11.72 2.24
N GLY A 108 -8.67 -11.87 1.02
CA GLY A 108 -9.42 -13.06 0.63
C GLY A 108 -10.62 -13.30 1.55
N ASP A 109 -10.61 -14.45 2.25
CA ASP A 109 -11.61 -14.84 3.24
C ASP A 109 -11.17 -14.59 4.68
N TYR A 110 -10.13 -13.80 4.87
CA TYR A 110 -9.56 -13.50 6.18
C TYR A 110 -9.65 -12.02 6.51
N VAL A 111 -9.65 -11.72 7.80
CA VAL A 111 -9.41 -10.40 8.35
C VAL A 111 -8.19 -10.48 9.26
N LEU A 112 -7.18 -9.70 8.91
CA LEU A 112 -6.02 -9.47 9.73
C LEU A 112 -6.24 -8.19 10.54
N THR A 113 -6.09 -8.27 11.86
CA THR A 113 -6.06 -7.09 12.73
C THR A 113 -4.65 -6.94 13.27
N LEU A 114 -3.99 -5.84 12.94
CA LEU A 114 -2.68 -5.46 13.45
C LEU A 114 -2.87 -4.39 14.52
N THR A 115 -2.26 -4.60 15.68
CA THR A 115 -2.18 -3.60 16.74
C THR A 115 -0.72 -3.19 16.93
N VAL A 116 -0.43 -1.91 16.77
CA VAL A 116 0.88 -1.32 17.03
C VAL A 116 0.77 -0.52 18.34
N ASP A 117 1.45 -0.96 19.39
CA ASP A 117 1.53 -0.22 20.64
C ASP A 117 2.66 0.81 20.57
N HIS A 118 2.35 2.07 20.83
CA HIS A 118 3.30 3.18 20.69
C HIS A 118 4.25 3.32 21.89
N LYS A 119 3.94 2.66 23.00
CA LYS A 119 4.71 2.76 24.25
C LYS A 119 5.51 1.51 24.54
N ASP A 120 5.02 0.35 24.08
CA ASP A 120 5.60 -0.94 24.40
C ASP A 120 5.54 -1.87 23.17
N ALA A 121 6.67 -1.98 22.47
CA ALA A 121 6.77 -2.80 21.28
C ALA A 121 6.43 -4.29 21.53
N SER A 122 6.57 -4.79 22.76
CA SER A 122 6.23 -6.18 23.11
C SER A 122 4.73 -6.45 23.04
N LYS A 123 3.89 -5.41 23.10
CA LYS A 123 2.43 -5.47 22.98
C LYS A 123 1.93 -5.27 21.55
N THR A 124 2.84 -5.01 20.60
CA THR A 124 2.53 -5.00 19.18
C THR A 124 2.29 -6.43 18.73
N GLY A 125 1.21 -6.66 18.02
CA GLY A 125 0.84 -8.00 17.58
C GLY A 125 -0.25 -8.00 16.54
N TYR A 126 -0.63 -9.18 16.11
CA TYR A 126 -1.69 -9.36 15.14
C TYR A 126 -2.60 -10.55 15.46
N ALA A 127 -3.82 -10.49 14.96
CA ALA A 127 -4.79 -11.58 14.97
C ALA A 127 -5.32 -11.81 13.55
N VAL A 128 -5.60 -13.07 13.22
CA VAL A 128 -6.20 -13.46 11.94
C VAL A 128 -7.49 -14.20 12.21
N LEU A 129 -8.57 -13.74 11.60
CA LEU A 129 -9.88 -14.38 11.66
C LEU A 129 -10.29 -14.79 10.24
N LYS A 130 -10.82 -15.99 10.10
CA LYS A 130 -11.49 -16.43 8.88
C LYS A 130 -12.94 -15.98 8.93
N LYS A 131 -13.41 -15.36 7.86
CA LYS A 131 -14.82 -14.97 7.69
C LYS A 131 -15.69 -16.16 7.34
#